data_63cf5f11c6f52f8ac8bad1763cb61f55
#
_entry.id   63cf5f11c6f52f8ac8bad1763cb61f55
#
_cell.length_a   1.000
_cell.length_b   1.000
_cell.length_c   1.000
_cell.angle_alpha   90.00
_cell.angle_beta   90.00
_cell.angle_gamma   90.00
#
_symmetry.space_group_name_H-M   'P 1'
#
loop_
_entity.id
_entity.type
_entity.pdbx_description
1 polymer ?
#
loop_
_entity_poly.entity_id
_entity_poly.type
_entity_poly.pdbx_seq_one_letter_code
_entity_poly.pdbx_strand_id
1 'polypeptide(L)'
;DEEKTDRKGSFAGSVLLSKAEWDKEQLIRNLREEWGIVDEEPDEGDEDDENSDDAVVMRVGGMMLIVTLFHGHIPDNEAEINAENNYMWPEAVEVAKAHKAHIMVAVLGEEKKLLERGKLFTKAMAVCCKQKYATGVYTSGVVFEPRFYEGLADMLKEDELPIFNWVWFGLYRSEGGLNGYTYGMDVFGKEEMEVLNTDAEPEELRDFLASLASYVLACDVTLQDGETIGFSADDKHTITRSPGVSLPEEQMTLKIGYEPIKGDPEDDSCDHSDNDDTQDEEEFSNPEVYTEEEMEAVEGHIEQYFGKFENVFHELVSPDIHVDICVVPPSEERDYCTLVTMGMGAHRMNVPEELAEYKLERAELAIALPADWKLDQESMKDEKWYWPIRLLKSLARLPIASDTWLGFGHTMDNEEDFAKDTKLCAAILTGPQDTEDGSEVCILPSGEEVNFYQVIPLYRDELEYKLAHDADALLGKMNGISFVVEPDRQDAITRGTLSNDDFDG
;
A
#
# COMPACT_ATOMS: atom_id res chain seq x y z
N ASP A 1 11.22 -29.68 -19.81
CA ASP A 1 11.69 -28.86 -18.67
C ASP A 1 11.85 -27.43 -19.22
N GLU A 2 10.78 -26.63 -19.21
CA GLU A 2 10.88 -25.20 -19.40
C GLU A 2 11.47 -24.63 -18.11
N GLU A 3 12.70 -24.11 -18.20
CA GLU A 3 13.32 -23.38 -17.09
C GLU A 3 12.38 -22.23 -16.71
N LYS A 4 11.95 -22.21 -15.46
CA LYS A 4 11.21 -21.10 -14.86
C LYS A 4 12.09 -19.87 -14.98
N THR A 5 11.84 -19.04 -15.98
CA THR A 5 12.56 -17.77 -16.14
C THR A 5 12.10 -16.85 -15.02
N ASP A 6 13.00 -16.60 -14.08
CA ASP A 6 12.84 -15.56 -13.08
C ASP A 6 12.74 -14.22 -13.82
N ARG A 7 11.56 -13.58 -13.81
CA ARG A 7 11.31 -12.32 -14.51
C ARG A 7 11.70 -11.10 -13.69
N LYS A 8 12.10 -11.30 -12.44
CA LYS A 8 12.49 -10.20 -11.55
C LYS A 8 13.53 -9.30 -12.22
N GLY A 9 13.20 -8.02 -12.33
CA GLY A 9 14.05 -7.01 -12.96
C GLY A 9 14.13 -7.08 -14.48
N SER A 10 13.26 -7.83 -15.15
CA SER A 10 13.21 -7.93 -16.61
C SER A 10 12.32 -6.83 -17.19
N PHE A 11 12.86 -5.60 -17.28
CA PHE A 11 12.16 -4.48 -17.91
C PHE A 11 12.50 -4.46 -19.40
N ALA A 12 11.68 -5.13 -20.20
CA ALA A 12 11.80 -5.19 -21.65
C ALA A 12 10.39 -5.16 -22.30
N GLY A 13 10.28 -4.45 -23.42
CA GLY A 13 9.06 -4.35 -24.21
C GLY A 13 9.35 -3.80 -25.58
N SER A 14 8.33 -3.72 -26.43
CA SER A 14 8.49 -3.35 -27.83
C SER A 14 7.38 -2.43 -28.31
N VAL A 15 7.74 -1.37 -29.02
CA VAL A 15 6.79 -0.56 -29.78
C VAL A 15 6.70 -1.11 -31.20
N LEU A 16 5.51 -1.56 -31.61
CA LEU A 16 5.23 -2.14 -32.91
C LEU A 16 5.15 -1.05 -33.97
N LEU A 17 5.82 -1.27 -35.10
CA LEU A 17 5.89 -0.30 -36.19
C LEU A 17 5.25 -0.85 -37.48
N SER A 18 4.44 -0.02 -38.17
CA SER A 18 3.95 -0.30 -39.50
C SER A 18 5.03 -0.22 -40.60
N LYS A 19 6.21 0.34 -40.29
CA LYS A 19 7.36 0.50 -41.18
C LYS A 19 8.66 0.47 -40.37
N ALA A 20 9.70 -0.18 -40.92
CA ALA A 20 11.02 -0.24 -40.31
C ALA A 20 11.82 1.07 -40.48
N GLU A 21 11.28 2.15 -39.93
CA GLU A 21 11.88 3.48 -39.94
C GLU A 21 11.60 4.18 -38.61
N TRP A 22 12.59 4.82 -38.04
CA TRP A 22 12.47 5.64 -36.83
C TRP A 22 13.27 6.93 -36.94
N ASP A 23 12.97 7.90 -36.08
CA ASP A 23 13.73 9.13 -35.94
C ASP A 23 14.48 9.11 -34.60
N LYS A 24 15.75 8.69 -34.65
CA LYS A 24 16.62 8.56 -33.49
C LYS A 24 16.92 9.91 -32.84
N GLU A 25 17.07 10.98 -33.63
CA GLU A 25 17.31 12.32 -33.11
C GLU A 25 16.07 12.85 -32.36
N GLN A 26 14.87 12.58 -32.89
CA GLN A 26 13.62 12.90 -32.21
C GLN A 26 13.50 12.15 -30.89
N LEU A 27 13.80 10.85 -30.85
CA LEU A 27 13.79 10.03 -29.64
C LEU A 27 14.67 10.65 -28.55
N ILE A 28 15.94 10.91 -28.84
CA ILE A 28 16.89 11.48 -27.88
C ILE A 28 16.46 12.86 -27.41
N ARG A 29 15.93 13.68 -28.32
CA ARG A 29 15.41 15.01 -27.98
C ARG A 29 14.22 14.90 -27.03
N ASN A 30 13.25 14.04 -27.30
CA ASN A 30 12.06 13.85 -26.48
C ASN A 30 12.41 13.27 -25.11
N LEU A 31 13.34 12.32 -25.00
CA LEU A 31 13.83 11.82 -23.72
C LEU A 31 14.36 12.96 -22.83
N ARG A 32 15.11 13.89 -23.44
CA ARG A 32 15.68 15.04 -22.73
C ARG A 32 14.63 16.10 -22.39
N GLU A 33 13.79 16.49 -23.35
CA GLU A 33 12.89 17.64 -23.21
C GLU A 33 11.66 17.32 -22.37
N GLU A 34 11.14 16.08 -22.47
CA GLU A 34 9.91 15.69 -21.78
C GLU A 34 10.19 15.07 -20.39
N TRP A 35 11.31 14.36 -20.24
CA TRP A 35 11.61 13.56 -19.05
C TRP A 35 12.93 13.90 -18.36
N GLY A 36 13.69 14.86 -18.89
CA GLY A 36 15.00 15.22 -18.32
C GLY A 36 16.06 14.11 -18.44
N ILE A 37 15.83 13.09 -19.26
CA ILE A 37 16.73 11.96 -19.43
C ILE A 37 17.87 12.36 -20.35
N VAL A 38 19.10 12.32 -19.81
CA VAL A 38 20.34 12.60 -20.52
C VAL A 38 21.34 11.49 -20.25
N ASP A 39 22.20 11.21 -21.24
CA ASP A 39 23.30 10.27 -21.05
C ASP A 39 24.37 10.88 -20.13
N GLU A 40 24.70 10.18 -19.04
CA GLU A 40 25.67 10.62 -18.03
C GLU A 40 27.12 10.38 -18.46
N GLU A 41 27.36 9.45 -19.36
CA GLU A 41 28.66 9.13 -19.92
C GLU A 41 28.59 9.11 -21.46
N PRO A 42 28.34 10.27 -22.12
CA PRO A 42 28.37 10.29 -23.57
C PRO A 42 29.81 9.95 -24.02
N ASP A 43 29.92 8.97 -24.89
CA ASP A 43 31.25 8.57 -25.45
C ASP A 43 31.98 9.78 -26.00
N GLU A 44 33.12 10.15 -25.38
CA GLU A 44 34.05 11.11 -25.93
C GLU A 44 34.76 10.45 -27.12
N GLY A 45 34.07 10.37 -28.25
CA GLY A 45 34.58 10.22 -29.59
C GLY A 45 35.70 9.22 -29.81
N ASP A 46 35.37 7.94 -29.89
CA ASP A 46 36.03 7.06 -30.86
C ASP A 46 35.16 7.08 -32.14
N GLU A 47 35.66 7.72 -33.20
CA GLU A 47 35.01 7.82 -34.52
C GLU A 47 34.77 6.44 -35.17
N ASP A 48 35.09 5.33 -34.49
CA ASP A 48 35.02 3.96 -34.97
C ASP A 48 34.07 3.07 -34.15
N ASP A 49 33.39 3.57 -33.09
CA ASP A 49 32.41 2.77 -32.38
C ASP A 49 31.03 2.96 -33.05
N GLU A 50 30.65 1.96 -33.79
CA GLU A 50 29.37 1.72 -34.44
C GLU A 50 28.23 1.77 -33.42
N ASN A 51 27.82 2.97 -32.99
CA ASN A 51 26.44 3.20 -32.63
C ASN A 51 25.67 2.88 -33.91
N SER A 52 25.24 1.63 -34.05
CA SER A 52 24.54 1.21 -35.25
C SER A 52 23.36 2.20 -35.47
N ASP A 53 23.06 2.54 -36.72
CA ASP A 53 21.93 3.43 -37.04
C ASP A 53 20.65 2.97 -36.37
N ASP A 54 20.58 1.72 -35.90
CA ASP A 54 19.43 1.03 -35.32
C ASP A 54 19.45 0.95 -33.78
N ALA A 55 20.43 1.52 -33.06
CA ALA A 55 20.45 1.44 -31.59
C ALA A 55 20.81 2.78 -30.91
N VAL A 56 20.27 2.96 -29.69
CA VAL A 56 20.62 4.00 -28.74
C VAL A 56 20.88 3.32 -27.39
N VAL A 57 22.03 3.58 -26.81
CA VAL A 57 22.38 3.13 -25.45
C VAL A 57 22.73 4.35 -24.61
N MET A 58 22.13 4.49 -23.42
CA MET A 58 22.32 5.61 -22.52
C MET A 58 22.54 5.11 -21.09
N ARG A 59 23.37 5.81 -20.32
CA ARG A 59 23.53 5.61 -18.88
C ARG A 59 22.77 6.69 -18.14
N VAL A 60 21.84 6.27 -17.26
CA VAL A 60 20.90 7.16 -16.58
C VAL A 60 20.74 6.68 -15.12
N GLY A 61 21.17 7.45 -14.14
CA GLY A 61 21.03 7.13 -12.71
C GLY A 61 21.72 5.81 -12.31
N GLY A 62 22.84 5.45 -12.97
CA GLY A 62 23.52 4.17 -12.79
C GLY A 62 22.81 2.98 -13.45
N MET A 63 21.76 3.21 -14.24
CA MET A 63 21.06 2.22 -15.05
C MET A 63 21.49 2.34 -16.52
N MET A 64 21.28 1.28 -17.30
CA MET A 64 21.52 1.27 -18.74
C MET A 64 20.19 1.16 -19.48
N LEU A 65 19.82 2.20 -20.23
CA LEU A 65 18.70 2.22 -21.16
C LEU A 65 19.19 1.81 -22.54
N ILE A 66 18.55 0.80 -23.11
CA ILE A 66 18.84 0.29 -24.45
C ILE A 66 17.57 0.43 -25.29
N VAL A 67 17.65 1.09 -26.44
CA VAL A 67 16.56 1.24 -27.39
C VAL A 67 17.07 0.80 -28.77
N THR A 68 16.44 -0.20 -29.37
CA THR A 68 16.94 -0.82 -30.62
C THR A 68 15.80 -1.05 -31.62
N LEU A 69 15.99 -0.62 -32.85
CA LEU A 69 15.07 -0.92 -33.96
C LEU A 69 15.39 -2.31 -34.54
N PHE A 70 14.39 -3.18 -34.55
CA PHE A 70 14.45 -4.49 -35.19
C PHE A 70 13.62 -4.50 -36.48
N HIS A 71 14.23 -4.99 -37.56
CA HIS A 71 13.61 -5.13 -38.87
C HIS A 71 12.89 -6.47 -38.98
N GLY A 72 11.62 -6.51 -38.62
CA GLY A 72 10.79 -7.71 -38.67
C GLY A 72 9.76 -7.80 -37.56
N HIS A 73 8.99 -8.85 -37.57
CA HIS A 73 8.04 -9.19 -36.51
C HIS A 73 8.78 -9.59 -35.22
N ILE A 74 8.09 -9.43 -34.09
CA ILE A 74 8.53 -10.05 -32.83
C ILE A 74 8.57 -11.58 -33.04
N PRO A 75 9.64 -12.25 -32.62
CA PRO A 75 9.81 -13.69 -32.83
C PRO A 75 8.63 -14.52 -32.29
N ASP A 76 8.44 -15.71 -32.84
CA ASP A 76 7.49 -16.75 -32.42
C ASP A 76 6.01 -16.30 -32.39
N ASN A 77 5.67 -15.19 -33.06
CA ASN A 77 4.36 -14.52 -33.02
C ASN A 77 3.90 -14.18 -31.61
N GLU A 78 4.84 -13.85 -30.72
CA GLU A 78 4.55 -13.60 -29.31
C GLU A 78 3.60 -12.42 -29.13
N ALA A 79 3.81 -11.30 -29.85
CA ALA A 79 2.91 -10.16 -29.81
C ALA A 79 1.51 -10.49 -30.32
N GLU A 80 1.40 -11.27 -31.41
CA GLU A 80 0.14 -11.69 -32.02
C GLU A 80 -0.68 -12.59 -31.08
N ILE A 81 -0.03 -13.52 -30.38
CA ILE A 81 -0.67 -14.41 -29.43
C ILE A 81 -1.15 -13.61 -28.21
N ASN A 82 -0.30 -12.76 -27.67
CA ASN A 82 -0.61 -12.01 -26.46
C ASN A 82 -1.57 -10.83 -26.71
N ALA A 83 -1.70 -10.36 -27.96
CA ALA A 83 -2.71 -9.35 -28.30
C ALA A 83 -4.16 -9.83 -28.04
N GLU A 84 -4.42 -11.13 -28.06
CA GLU A 84 -5.73 -11.72 -27.74
C GLU A 84 -6.15 -11.51 -26.27
N ASN A 85 -5.19 -11.24 -25.39
CA ASN A 85 -5.45 -10.99 -23.97
C ASN A 85 -6.07 -9.60 -23.72
N ASN A 86 -5.93 -8.64 -24.64
CA ASN A 86 -6.41 -7.28 -24.40
C ASN A 86 -7.91 -7.14 -24.68
N TYR A 87 -8.73 -7.22 -23.63
CA TYR A 87 -10.17 -7.01 -23.70
C TYR A 87 -10.56 -5.52 -23.82
N MET A 88 -9.64 -4.58 -23.58
CA MET A 88 -9.89 -3.12 -23.65
C MET A 88 -9.65 -2.55 -25.05
N TRP A 89 -8.93 -3.26 -25.92
CA TRP A 89 -8.60 -2.80 -27.26
C TRP A 89 -8.84 -3.89 -28.33
N PRO A 90 -10.01 -3.93 -28.96
CA PRO A 90 -10.37 -4.97 -29.91
C PRO A 90 -9.47 -5.06 -31.16
N GLU A 91 -8.82 -3.94 -31.55
CA GLU A 91 -7.94 -3.87 -32.73
C GLU A 91 -6.52 -4.42 -32.45
N ALA A 92 -6.18 -4.74 -31.20
CA ALA A 92 -4.84 -5.18 -30.79
C ALA A 92 -4.29 -6.32 -31.65
N VAL A 93 -5.12 -7.35 -31.90
CA VAL A 93 -4.75 -8.52 -32.72
C VAL A 93 -4.42 -8.17 -34.17
N GLU A 94 -5.23 -7.30 -34.80
CA GLU A 94 -5.01 -6.87 -36.17
C GLU A 94 -3.74 -6.01 -36.28
N VAL A 95 -3.50 -5.13 -35.29
CA VAL A 95 -2.29 -4.30 -35.21
C VAL A 95 -1.06 -5.17 -35.03
N ALA A 96 -1.11 -6.12 -34.11
CA ALA A 96 0.00 -7.05 -33.90
C ALA A 96 0.35 -7.83 -35.14
N LYS A 97 -0.65 -8.35 -35.88
CA LYS A 97 -0.45 -9.07 -37.17
C LYS A 97 0.08 -8.18 -38.31
N ALA A 98 -0.18 -6.88 -38.26
CA ALA A 98 0.17 -5.96 -39.35
C ALA A 98 1.56 -5.29 -39.19
N HIS A 99 2.19 -5.37 -37.98
CA HIS A 99 3.48 -4.73 -37.77
C HIS A 99 4.58 -5.32 -38.69
N LYS A 100 5.56 -4.53 -39.03
CA LYS A 100 6.66 -4.90 -39.93
C LYS A 100 8.04 -4.75 -39.30
N ALA A 101 8.09 -4.07 -38.21
CA ALA A 101 9.27 -3.82 -37.40
C ALA A 101 8.84 -3.51 -35.97
N HIS A 102 9.80 -3.45 -35.06
CA HIS A 102 9.53 -3.00 -33.69
C HIS A 102 10.76 -2.31 -33.09
N ILE A 103 10.50 -1.39 -32.18
CA ILE A 103 11.53 -0.78 -31.34
C ILE A 103 11.51 -1.50 -30.01
N MET A 104 12.55 -2.24 -29.69
CA MET A 104 12.72 -2.86 -28.39
C MET A 104 13.33 -1.85 -27.41
N VAL A 105 12.75 -1.75 -26.23
CA VAL A 105 13.27 -0.97 -25.10
C VAL A 105 13.61 -1.93 -23.97
N ALA A 106 14.80 -1.80 -23.40
CA ALA A 106 15.22 -2.56 -22.23
C ALA A 106 15.94 -1.66 -21.23
N VAL A 107 15.72 -1.91 -19.92
CA VAL A 107 16.43 -1.22 -18.85
C VAL A 107 17.12 -2.22 -17.97
N LEU A 108 18.47 -2.11 -17.88
CA LEU A 108 19.32 -2.93 -17.03
C LEU A 108 19.82 -2.08 -15.86
N GLY A 109 19.99 -2.70 -14.69
CA GLY A 109 20.47 -2.00 -13.49
C GLY A 109 20.52 -2.91 -12.26
N GLU A 110 20.76 -2.33 -11.10
CA GLU A 110 20.83 -3.05 -9.84
C GLU A 110 19.45 -3.59 -9.41
N GLU A 111 19.42 -4.75 -8.76
CA GLU A 111 18.18 -5.38 -8.27
C GLU A 111 17.45 -4.54 -7.23
N LYS A 112 18.13 -3.72 -6.47
CA LYS A 112 17.55 -2.85 -5.44
C LYS A 112 16.76 -1.65 -5.99
N LYS A 113 16.80 -1.38 -7.30
CA LYS A 113 16.19 -0.20 -7.93
C LYS A 113 15.09 -0.59 -8.93
N LEU A 114 14.27 -1.59 -8.60
CA LEU A 114 13.26 -2.10 -9.54
C LEU A 114 12.22 -1.04 -9.91
N LEU A 115 11.73 -0.27 -8.96
CA LEU A 115 10.75 0.79 -9.20
C LEU A 115 11.31 1.86 -10.14
N GLU A 116 12.53 2.35 -9.88
CA GLU A 116 13.20 3.34 -10.74
C GLU A 116 13.48 2.82 -12.14
N ARG A 117 13.79 1.52 -12.26
CA ARG A 117 13.94 0.87 -13.56
C ARG A 117 12.62 0.81 -14.32
N GLY A 118 11.51 0.50 -13.63
CA GLY A 118 10.15 0.54 -14.18
C GLY A 118 9.78 1.94 -14.67
N LYS A 119 10.03 2.97 -13.86
CA LYS A 119 9.81 4.38 -14.23
C LYS A 119 10.62 4.77 -15.48
N LEU A 120 11.93 4.45 -15.51
CA LEU A 120 12.79 4.75 -16.67
C LEU A 120 12.31 4.00 -17.93
N PHE A 121 11.95 2.72 -17.78
CA PHE A 121 11.41 1.90 -18.86
C PHE A 121 10.14 2.52 -19.46
N THR A 122 9.19 2.91 -18.61
CA THR A 122 7.91 3.50 -19.04
C THR A 122 8.12 4.83 -19.76
N LYS A 123 8.99 5.72 -19.24
CA LYS A 123 9.34 6.98 -19.90
C LYS A 123 9.93 6.75 -21.30
N ALA A 124 10.83 5.78 -21.42
CA ALA A 124 11.44 5.46 -22.72
C ALA A 124 10.44 4.84 -23.71
N MET A 125 9.58 3.93 -23.24
CA MET A 125 8.50 3.35 -24.06
C MET A 125 7.52 4.42 -24.56
N ALA A 126 7.08 5.35 -23.69
CA ALA A 126 6.19 6.45 -24.07
C ALA A 126 6.79 7.35 -25.15
N VAL A 127 8.09 7.65 -25.05
CA VAL A 127 8.80 8.41 -26.09
C VAL A 127 8.86 7.62 -27.41
N CYS A 128 9.05 6.30 -27.36
CA CYS A 128 9.04 5.45 -28.55
C CYS A 128 7.64 5.40 -29.21
N CYS A 129 6.55 5.50 -28.43
CA CYS A 129 5.19 5.58 -28.96
C CYS A 129 4.98 6.79 -29.87
N LYS A 130 5.73 7.88 -29.68
CA LYS A 130 5.66 9.12 -30.51
C LYS A 130 6.35 9.00 -31.86
N GLN A 131 6.97 7.86 -32.16
CA GLN A 131 7.54 7.60 -33.46
C GLN A 131 6.45 7.54 -34.54
N LYS A 132 6.70 8.11 -35.70
CA LYS A 132 5.72 8.29 -36.78
C LYS A 132 4.97 7.02 -37.19
N TYR A 133 5.62 5.87 -37.10
CA TYR A 133 5.09 4.59 -37.58
C TYR A 133 4.69 3.66 -36.42
N ALA A 134 4.67 4.16 -35.17
CA ALA A 134 4.18 3.41 -34.02
C ALA A 134 2.69 3.06 -34.16
N THR A 135 2.34 1.81 -33.94
CA THR A 135 0.97 1.30 -34.09
C THR A 135 0.48 0.51 -32.89
N GLY A 136 1.37 0.00 -32.04
CA GLY A 136 1.04 -0.75 -30.83
C GLY A 136 2.22 -0.81 -29.86
N VAL A 137 1.96 -1.20 -28.63
CA VAL A 137 2.96 -1.37 -27.56
C VAL A 137 2.80 -2.76 -26.98
N TYR A 138 3.82 -3.61 -27.13
CA TYR A 138 3.84 -4.94 -26.55
C TYR A 138 4.69 -4.94 -25.27
N THR A 139 4.02 -5.15 -24.13
CA THR A 139 4.64 -5.29 -22.81
C THR A 139 3.66 -5.98 -21.86
N SER A 140 4.14 -6.54 -20.76
CA SER A 140 3.30 -7.18 -19.72
C SER A 140 2.31 -8.22 -20.28
N GLY A 141 2.71 -8.97 -21.32
CA GLY A 141 1.90 -10.01 -21.92
C GLY A 141 0.67 -9.54 -22.69
N VAL A 142 0.65 -8.26 -23.12
CA VAL A 142 -0.49 -7.62 -23.83
C VAL A 142 0.01 -6.64 -24.88
N VAL A 143 -0.82 -6.33 -25.87
CA VAL A 143 -0.57 -5.24 -26.81
C VAL A 143 -1.51 -4.08 -26.53
N PHE A 144 -0.97 -2.90 -26.23
CA PHE A 144 -1.71 -1.67 -25.93
C PHE A 144 -1.76 -0.71 -27.12
N GLU A 145 -2.77 0.18 -27.12
CA GLU A 145 -2.77 1.34 -27.98
C GLU A 145 -1.67 2.33 -27.55
N PRO A 146 -0.86 2.90 -28.47
CA PRO A 146 0.23 3.80 -28.09
C PRO A 146 -0.22 5.03 -27.28
N ARG A 147 -1.36 5.66 -27.65
CA ARG A 147 -1.86 6.84 -26.93
C ARG A 147 -2.34 6.53 -25.51
N PHE A 148 -2.96 5.36 -25.34
CA PHE A 148 -3.34 4.88 -24.02
C PHE A 148 -2.12 4.68 -23.14
N TYR A 149 -1.06 4.03 -23.68
CA TYR A 149 0.20 3.83 -22.96
C TYR A 149 0.89 5.16 -22.60
N GLU A 150 0.91 6.13 -23.53
CA GLU A 150 1.46 7.47 -23.30
C GLU A 150 0.69 8.22 -22.21
N GLY A 151 -0.64 8.20 -22.26
CA GLY A 151 -1.48 8.88 -21.27
C GLY A 151 -1.23 8.38 -19.84
N LEU A 152 -1.13 7.06 -19.67
CA LEU A 152 -0.81 6.48 -18.38
C LEU A 152 0.64 6.79 -17.93
N ALA A 153 1.60 6.83 -18.87
CA ALA A 153 2.98 7.19 -18.55
C ALA A 153 3.10 8.63 -18.03
N ASP A 154 2.21 9.52 -18.44
CA ASP A 154 2.19 10.92 -17.98
C ASP A 154 1.89 11.06 -16.48
N MET A 155 1.28 10.07 -15.82
CA MET A 155 1.12 9.99 -14.37
C MET A 155 2.46 10.13 -13.62
N LEU A 156 3.57 9.65 -14.22
CA LEU A 156 4.91 9.83 -13.67
C LEU A 156 5.38 11.29 -13.56
N LYS A 157 4.69 12.26 -14.19
CA LYS A 157 4.99 13.69 -14.05
C LYS A 157 4.39 14.27 -12.78
N GLU A 158 3.40 13.58 -12.20
CA GLU A 158 2.69 13.92 -10.97
C GLU A 158 3.08 12.98 -9.81
N ASP A 159 4.21 12.26 -9.98
CA ASP A 159 4.74 11.25 -9.06
C ASP A 159 3.79 10.05 -8.78
N GLU A 160 2.79 9.85 -9.64
CA GLU A 160 1.90 8.70 -9.59
C GLU A 160 2.44 7.50 -10.37
N LEU A 161 2.14 6.29 -9.90
CA LEU A 161 2.61 5.05 -10.54
C LEU A 161 1.69 4.63 -11.69
N PRO A 162 2.21 4.44 -12.91
CA PRO A 162 1.44 4.01 -14.07
C PRO A 162 1.17 2.49 -14.01
N ILE A 163 0.41 2.04 -13.03
CA ILE A 163 0.20 0.62 -12.72
C ILE A 163 -0.28 -0.18 -13.93
N PHE A 164 -1.18 0.37 -14.73
CA PHE A 164 -1.69 -0.29 -15.94
C PHE A 164 -0.65 -0.44 -17.07
N ASN A 165 0.47 0.31 -17.03
CA ASN A 165 1.59 0.08 -17.93
C ASN A 165 2.48 -1.08 -17.47
N TRP A 166 2.44 -1.43 -16.19
CA TRP A 166 3.32 -2.41 -15.55
C TRP A 166 2.66 -3.74 -15.29
N VAL A 167 1.38 -3.71 -14.94
CA VAL A 167 0.63 -4.88 -14.51
C VAL A 167 -0.62 -5.01 -15.37
N TRP A 168 -0.81 -6.19 -15.94
CA TRP A 168 -2.05 -6.56 -16.60
C TRP A 168 -3.02 -7.17 -15.60
N PHE A 169 -4.28 -6.75 -15.66
CA PHE A 169 -5.38 -7.26 -14.86
C PHE A 169 -6.27 -8.14 -15.72
N GLY A 170 -6.01 -9.44 -15.71
CA GLY A 170 -6.79 -10.42 -16.46
C GLY A 170 -8.10 -10.74 -15.75
N LEU A 171 -9.20 -10.74 -16.50
CA LEU A 171 -10.53 -11.03 -15.98
C LEU A 171 -11.18 -12.15 -16.82
N TYR A 172 -11.81 -13.12 -16.18
CA TYR A 172 -12.58 -14.15 -16.85
C TYR A 172 -13.68 -14.73 -15.95
N ARG A 173 -14.76 -15.24 -16.57
CA ARG A 173 -15.85 -15.90 -15.84
C ARG A 173 -15.68 -17.41 -15.88
N SER A 174 -15.90 -18.05 -14.72
CA SER A 174 -15.99 -19.50 -14.53
C SER A 174 -17.39 -19.88 -14.04
N GLU A 175 -17.63 -21.20 -13.83
CA GLU A 175 -18.89 -21.66 -13.23
C GLU A 175 -19.09 -21.11 -11.79
N GLY A 176 -18.01 -20.77 -11.07
CA GLY A 176 -18.04 -20.28 -9.70
C GLY A 176 -18.19 -18.76 -9.57
N GLY A 177 -18.09 -17.99 -10.65
CA GLY A 177 -18.15 -16.53 -10.62
C GLY A 177 -17.13 -15.83 -11.50
N LEU A 178 -16.90 -14.55 -11.23
CA LEU A 178 -15.85 -13.77 -11.85
C LEU A 178 -14.50 -14.09 -11.17
N ASN A 179 -13.44 -14.13 -11.97
CA ASN A 179 -12.08 -14.32 -11.52
C ASN A 179 -11.22 -13.18 -12.08
N GLY A 180 -10.27 -12.72 -11.27
CA GLY A 180 -9.29 -11.72 -11.68
C GLY A 180 -7.88 -12.14 -11.26
N TYR A 181 -6.87 -11.68 -11.99
CA TYR A 181 -5.47 -11.92 -11.66
C TYR A 181 -4.59 -10.78 -12.14
N THR A 182 -3.45 -10.60 -11.47
CA THR A 182 -2.37 -9.71 -11.92
C THR A 182 -1.35 -10.48 -12.76
N TYR A 183 -0.68 -9.78 -13.68
CA TYR A 183 0.46 -10.30 -14.44
C TYR A 183 1.45 -9.17 -14.70
N GLY A 184 2.64 -9.26 -14.08
CA GLY A 184 3.69 -8.24 -14.13
C GLY A 184 4.24 -7.83 -12.76
N MET A 185 3.62 -8.25 -11.64
CA MET A 185 4.13 -8.01 -10.29
C MET A 185 5.49 -8.69 -10.07
N ASP A 186 5.70 -9.84 -10.68
CA ASP A 186 6.94 -10.62 -10.57
C ASP A 186 8.18 -9.87 -11.13
N VAL A 187 7.99 -8.95 -12.08
CA VAL A 187 9.07 -8.08 -12.59
C VAL A 187 9.63 -7.18 -11.49
N PHE A 188 8.77 -6.77 -10.55
CA PHE A 188 9.13 -5.98 -9.36
C PHE A 188 9.52 -6.86 -8.16
N GLY A 189 9.62 -8.18 -8.34
CA GLY A 189 9.96 -9.13 -7.27
C GLY A 189 8.82 -9.39 -6.29
N LYS A 190 7.57 -9.06 -6.66
CA LYS A 190 6.35 -9.33 -5.89
C LYS A 190 5.62 -10.55 -6.46
N GLU A 191 4.84 -11.24 -5.63
CA GLU A 191 4.03 -12.36 -6.11
C GLU A 191 2.78 -11.85 -6.84
N GLU A 192 2.35 -12.58 -7.86
CA GLU A 192 1.09 -12.30 -8.54
C GLU A 192 -0.10 -12.59 -7.63
N MET A 193 -1.17 -11.84 -7.80
CA MET A 193 -2.40 -11.93 -7.02
C MET A 193 -3.55 -12.48 -7.84
N GLU A 194 -4.42 -13.25 -7.22
CA GLU A 194 -5.63 -13.81 -7.83
C GLU A 194 -6.83 -13.62 -6.89
N VAL A 195 -7.94 -13.13 -7.44
CA VAL A 195 -9.26 -13.18 -6.81
C VAL A 195 -10.09 -14.21 -7.55
N LEU A 196 -10.69 -15.16 -6.83
CA LEU A 196 -11.39 -16.30 -7.43
C LEU A 196 -12.85 -16.34 -7.00
N ASN A 197 -13.73 -16.61 -7.98
CA ASN A 197 -15.15 -16.89 -7.76
C ASN A 197 -15.91 -15.78 -6.99
N THR A 198 -15.67 -14.52 -7.35
CA THR A 198 -16.42 -13.39 -6.77
C THR A 198 -17.69 -13.06 -7.55
N ASP A 199 -18.66 -12.45 -6.86
CA ASP A 199 -19.89 -11.90 -7.44
C ASP A 199 -19.71 -10.43 -7.91
N ALA A 200 -18.50 -9.87 -7.80
CA ALA A 200 -18.18 -8.49 -8.19
C ALA A 200 -18.43 -8.22 -9.69
N GLU A 201 -18.63 -6.95 -10.02
CA GLU A 201 -18.63 -6.54 -11.42
C GLU A 201 -17.18 -6.45 -11.97
N PRO A 202 -16.97 -6.67 -13.27
CA PRO A 202 -15.62 -6.71 -13.85
C PRO A 202 -14.79 -5.44 -13.62
N GLU A 203 -15.41 -4.28 -13.64
CA GLU A 203 -14.77 -3.00 -13.42
C GLU A 203 -14.33 -2.84 -11.96
N GLU A 204 -15.21 -3.15 -11.04
CA GLU A 204 -14.95 -3.14 -9.59
C GLU A 204 -13.77 -4.08 -9.23
N LEU A 205 -13.78 -5.32 -9.75
CA LEU A 205 -12.69 -6.27 -9.49
C LEU A 205 -11.35 -5.81 -10.08
N ARG A 206 -11.38 -5.21 -11.29
CA ARG A 206 -10.17 -4.65 -11.91
C ARG A 206 -9.59 -3.52 -11.06
N ASP A 207 -10.42 -2.58 -10.63
CA ASP A 207 -10.01 -1.40 -9.87
C ASP A 207 -9.51 -1.79 -8.47
N PHE A 208 -10.13 -2.80 -7.85
CA PHE A 208 -9.63 -3.41 -6.63
C PHE A 208 -8.21 -3.99 -6.80
N LEU A 209 -7.99 -4.82 -7.81
CA LEU A 209 -6.67 -5.40 -8.08
C LEU A 209 -5.63 -4.34 -8.45
N ALA A 210 -6.04 -3.27 -9.15
CA ALA A 210 -5.16 -2.17 -9.51
C ALA A 210 -4.74 -1.35 -8.28
N SER A 211 -5.67 -1.06 -7.37
CA SER A 211 -5.39 -0.40 -6.09
C SER A 211 -4.43 -1.23 -5.24
N LEU A 212 -4.67 -2.54 -5.18
CA LEU A 212 -3.81 -3.48 -4.45
C LEU A 212 -2.39 -3.54 -5.03
N ALA A 213 -2.26 -3.60 -6.37
CA ALA A 213 -0.96 -3.59 -7.04
C ALA A 213 -0.24 -2.25 -6.84
N SER A 214 -0.96 -1.13 -6.90
CA SER A 214 -0.43 0.21 -6.64
C SER A 214 0.15 0.28 -5.23
N TYR A 215 -0.61 -0.14 -4.24
CA TYR A 215 -0.17 -0.19 -2.86
C TYR A 215 1.10 -1.03 -2.68
N VAL A 216 1.10 -2.27 -3.15
CA VAL A 216 2.24 -3.20 -3.01
C VAL A 216 3.51 -2.62 -3.63
N LEU A 217 3.40 -1.90 -4.75
CA LEU A 217 4.55 -1.33 -5.44
C LEU A 217 4.98 0.03 -4.88
N ALA A 218 4.03 0.90 -4.50
CA ALA A 218 4.33 2.22 -3.97
C ALA A 218 4.98 2.15 -2.57
N CYS A 219 4.49 1.25 -1.72
CA CYS A 219 4.97 1.08 -0.35
C CYS A 219 6.02 -0.03 -0.19
N ASP A 220 6.46 -0.65 -1.30
CA ASP A 220 7.38 -1.80 -1.34
C ASP A 220 6.99 -2.98 -0.41
N VAL A 221 5.71 -3.16 -0.16
CA VAL A 221 5.18 -4.18 0.76
C VAL A 221 5.35 -5.59 0.18
N THR A 222 5.61 -6.57 1.04
CA THR A 222 5.59 -7.99 0.70
C THR A 222 4.46 -8.67 1.46
N LEU A 223 3.35 -8.94 0.77
CA LEU A 223 2.20 -9.63 1.34
C LEU A 223 2.52 -11.10 1.62
N GLN A 224 2.02 -11.64 2.75
CA GLN A 224 2.30 -12.99 3.20
C GLN A 224 1.02 -13.83 3.40
N ASP A 225 1.21 -15.14 3.42
CA ASP A 225 0.14 -16.10 3.72
C ASP A 225 -0.39 -15.88 5.15
N GLY A 226 -1.70 -15.75 5.29
CA GLY A 226 -2.36 -15.53 6.58
C GLY A 226 -2.61 -14.07 6.96
N GLU A 227 -2.06 -13.11 6.22
CA GLU A 227 -2.35 -11.69 6.42
C GLU A 227 -3.73 -11.30 5.92
N THR A 228 -4.17 -10.11 6.28
CA THR A 228 -5.37 -9.49 5.74
C THR A 228 -5.04 -8.10 5.20
N ILE A 229 -5.82 -7.66 4.22
CA ILE A 229 -5.70 -6.38 3.58
C ILE A 229 -7.11 -5.78 3.36
N GLY A 230 -7.28 -4.46 3.44
CA GLY A 230 -8.59 -3.82 3.28
C GLY A 230 -8.54 -2.31 3.17
N PHE A 231 -9.59 -1.72 2.58
CA PHE A 231 -9.72 -0.27 2.36
C PHE A 231 -10.22 0.48 3.61
N SER A 232 -10.82 -0.22 4.54
CA SER A 232 -11.39 0.38 5.75
C SER A 232 -11.41 -0.62 6.90
N ALA A 233 -11.87 -0.14 8.06
CA ALA A 233 -12.06 -0.96 9.24
C ALA A 233 -13.02 -2.14 9.03
N ASP A 234 -14.02 -1.97 8.18
CA ASP A 234 -15.07 -2.96 7.91
C ASP A 234 -14.82 -3.80 6.67
N ASP A 235 -13.83 -3.41 5.85
CA ASP A 235 -13.45 -4.07 4.62
C ASP A 235 -12.17 -4.88 4.80
N LYS A 236 -12.27 -6.21 4.78
CA LYS A 236 -11.17 -7.14 5.08
C LYS A 236 -11.08 -8.24 4.07
N HIS A 237 -9.97 -8.31 3.40
CA HIS A 237 -9.65 -9.33 2.42
C HIS A 237 -8.57 -10.24 2.95
N THR A 238 -8.83 -11.54 2.94
CA THR A 238 -7.89 -12.55 3.40
C THR A 238 -6.82 -12.83 2.35
N ILE A 239 -5.59 -13.04 2.76
CA ILE A 239 -4.48 -13.42 1.89
C ILE A 239 -4.11 -14.87 2.17
N THR A 240 -4.14 -15.72 1.13
CA THR A 240 -3.67 -17.10 1.22
C THR A 240 -2.74 -17.40 0.05
N ARG A 241 -1.64 -18.12 0.31
CA ARG A 241 -0.65 -18.45 -0.71
C ARG A 241 -0.82 -19.89 -1.18
N SER A 242 -1.05 -20.11 -2.47
CA SER A 242 -1.24 -21.44 -3.05
C SER A 242 -0.82 -21.47 -4.53
N PRO A 243 -0.71 -22.66 -5.16
CA PRO A 243 -0.47 -22.76 -6.60
C PRO A 243 -1.43 -21.93 -7.44
N GLY A 244 -0.96 -21.40 -8.57
CA GLY A 244 -1.76 -20.62 -9.52
C GLY A 244 -3.02 -21.35 -9.97
N VAL A 245 -4.08 -20.60 -10.22
CA VAL A 245 -5.36 -21.09 -10.77
C VAL A 245 -5.66 -20.41 -12.11
N SER A 246 -5.55 -19.08 -12.15
CA SER A 246 -5.61 -18.31 -13.40
C SER A 246 -4.25 -18.26 -14.10
N LEU A 247 -3.20 -18.41 -13.33
CA LEU A 247 -1.80 -18.50 -13.76
C LEU A 247 -1.33 -19.97 -13.67
N PRO A 248 -0.16 -20.31 -14.26
CA PRO A 248 0.35 -21.69 -14.23
C PRO A 248 0.42 -22.28 -12.82
N GLU A 249 0.00 -23.53 -12.66
CA GLU A 249 -0.03 -24.24 -11.37
C GLU A 249 1.36 -24.36 -10.72
N GLU A 250 2.43 -24.29 -11.50
CA GLU A 250 3.81 -24.30 -11.01
C GLU A 250 4.22 -22.96 -10.34
N GLN A 251 3.47 -21.90 -10.56
CA GLN A 251 3.66 -20.58 -9.96
C GLN A 251 2.84 -20.48 -8.68
N MET A 252 3.49 -20.11 -7.57
CA MET A 252 2.76 -19.73 -6.36
C MET A 252 2.21 -18.32 -6.53
N THR A 253 0.99 -18.10 -6.10
CA THR A 253 0.31 -16.81 -6.15
C THR A 253 -0.42 -16.53 -4.84
N LEU A 254 -0.74 -15.27 -4.59
CA LEU A 254 -1.53 -14.82 -3.46
C LEU A 254 -3.02 -14.82 -3.86
N LYS A 255 -3.84 -15.58 -3.14
CA LYS A 255 -5.29 -15.57 -3.31
C LYS A 255 -5.86 -14.53 -2.36
N ILE A 256 -6.48 -13.51 -2.92
CA ILE A 256 -7.13 -12.44 -2.16
C ILE A 256 -8.61 -12.75 -2.08
N GLY A 257 -9.12 -12.94 -0.86
CA GLY A 257 -10.55 -13.12 -0.62
C GLY A 257 -11.26 -11.79 -0.87
N TYR A 258 -12.22 -11.74 -1.78
CA TYR A 258 -12.95 -10.53 -2.13
C TYR A 258 -14.46 -10.81 -2.15
N GLU A 259 -15.17 -10.12 -1.26
CA GLU A 259 -16.63 -10.09 -1.24
C GLU A 259 -17.06 -8.64 -1.50
N PRO A 260 -17.81 -8.35 -2.58
CA PRO A 260 -18.25 -6.98 -2.87
C PRO A 260 -19.13 -6.45 -1.74
N ILE A 261 -18.98 -5.17 -1.42
CA ILE A 261 -19.81 -4.49 -0.41
C ILE A 261 -21.24 -4.49 -0.94
N LYS A 262 -22.11 -5.29 -0.32
CA LYS A 262 -23.54 -5.27 -0.62
C LYS A 262 -24.11 -3.99 -0.02
N GLY A 263 -24.35 -2.98 -0.87
CA GLY A 263 -25.08 -1.80 -0.46
C GLY A 263 -26.41 -2.19 0.15
N ASP A 264 -26.77 -1.56 1.27
CA ASP A 264 -28.04 -1.79 1.97
C ASP A 264 -29.20 -1.46 0.99
N PRO A 265 -30.18 -2.37 0.76
CA PRO A 265 -31.23 -2.15 -0.24
C PRO A 265 -32.28 -1.09 0.15
N GLU A 266 -32.08 -0.32 1.23
CA GLU A 266 -33.08 0.62 1.75
C GLU A 266 -32.80 2.11 1.47
N ASP A 267 -31.77 2.48 0.70
CA ASP A 267 -31.54 3.91 0.38
C ASP A 267 -31.84 4.29 -1.09
N ASP A 268 -32.88 3.69 -1.66
CA ASP A 268 -33.42 4.05 -2.98
C ASP A 268 -34.55 5.10 -2.86
N SER A 269 -34.32 6.19 -2.10
CA SER A 269 -35.20 7.34 -2.03
C SER A 269 -34.43 8.67 -2.07
N CYS A 270 -33.71 8.96 -3.13
CA CYS A 270 -33.30 10.32 -3.48
C CYS A 270 -33.86 10.67 -4.84
N ASP A 271 -34.90 11.50 -4.76
CA ASP A 271 -35.62 12.22 -5.81
C ASP A 271 -34.63 12.95 -6.75
N HIS A 272 -34.63 12.59 -8.03
CA HIS A 272 -33.91 13.30 -9.06
C HIS A 272 -34.51 14.71 -9.24
N SER A 273 -33.86 15.71 -8.68
CA SER A 273 -34.02 17.08 -9.13
C SER A 273 -32.67 17.57 -9.69
N ASP A 274 -32.69 17.83 -10.99
CA ASP A 274 -31.64 18.45 -11.77
C ASP A 274 -30.98 19.64 -11.04
N ASN A 275 -29.67 19.56 -10.80
CA ASN A 275 -28.79 20.72 -10.67
C ASN A 275 -27.35 20.36 -11.03
N ASP A 276 -27.01 20.86 -12.20
CA ASP A 276 -25.77 21.54 -12.61
C ASP A 276 -24.41 20.99 -12.11
N ASP A 277 -23.68 20.48 -13.11
CA ASP A 277 -22.31 20.05 -13.11
C ASP A 277 -21.35 20.95 -12.31
N THR A 278 -20.88 20.47 -11.19
CA THR A 278 -19.48 20.59 -10.77
C THR A 278 -19.10 19.24 -10.18
N GLN A 279 -18.49 18.39 -10.98
CA GLN A 279 -17.71 17.28 -10.51
C GLN A 279 -16.52 17.89 -9.76
N ASP A 280 -16.61 17.90 -8.43
CA ASP A 280 -15.42 17.93 -7.59
C ASP A 280 -14.72 16.57 -7.85
N GLU A 281 -13.75 16.59 -8.76
CA GLU A 281 -12.74 15.55 -8.82
C GLU A 281 -12.04 15.61 -7.45
N GLU A 282 -12.37 14.65 -6.57
CA GLU A 282 -11.56 14.41 -5.38
C GLU A 282 -10.16 14.06 -5.91
N GLU A 283 -9.24 15.02 -5.85
CA GLU A 283 -7.81 14.81 -6.04
C GLU A 283 -7.40 13.72 -5.04
N PHE A 284 -7.20 12.50 -5.52
CA PHE A 284 -6.50 11.48 -4.75
C PHE A 284 -5.06 11.96 -4.57
N SER A 285 -4.80 12.65 -3.47
CA SER A 285 -3.44 12.93 -3.04
C SER A 285 -2.79 11.62 -2.62
N ASN A 286 -1.55 11.37 -3.04
CA ASN A 286 -0.79 10.25 -2.52
C ASN A 286 -0.75 10.33 -0.99
N PRO A 287 -1.02 9.24 -0.26
CA PRO A 287 -0.96 9.26 1.20
C PRO A 287 0.47 9.62 1.66
N GLU A 288 0.57 10.34 2.78
CA GLU A 288 1.85 10.53 3.45
C GLU A 288 2.36 9.16 3.93
N VAL A 289 3.59 8.80 3.55
CA VAL A 289 4.23 7.54 3.92
C VAL A 289 5.65 7.82 4.43
N TYR A 290 6.15 6.95 5.29
CA TYR A 290 7.58 6.96 5.63
C TYR A 290 8.44 6.69 4.41
N THR A 291 9.62 7.30 4.36
CA THR A 291 10.67 6.84 3.44
C THR A 291 11.16 5.45 3.84
N GLU A 292 11.81 4.73 2.92
CA GLU A 292 12.38 3.39 3.20
C GLU A 292 13.28 3.39 4.45
N GLU A 293 14.16 4.40 4.59
CA GLU A 293 15.07 4.55 5.73
C GLU A 293 14.32 4.87 7.04
N GLU A 294 13.24 5.66 6.99
CA GLU A 294 12.39 5.95 8.15
C GLU A 294 11.60 4.72 8.57
N MET A 295 11.05 3.96 7.59
CA MET A 295 10.33 2.71 7.82
C MET A 295 11.23 1.68 8.53
N GLU A 296 12.46 1.45 8.01
CA GLU A 296 13.44 0.56 8.64
C GLU A 296 13.77 0.98 10.09
N ALA A 297 13.84 2.29 10.35
CA ALA A 297 14.12 2.80 11.70
C ALA A 297 12.95 2.53 12.67
N VAL A 298 11.70 2.75 12.22
CA VAL A 298 10.50 2.51 13.03
C VAL A 298 10.29 1.00 13.24
N GLU A 299 10.46 0.18 12.21
CA GLU A 299 10.42 -1.28 12.30
C GLU A 299 11.46 -1.80 13.31
N GLY A 300 12.71 -1.36 13.17
CA GLY A 300 13.78 -1.73 14.10
C GLY A 300 13.49 -1.32 15.55
N HIS A 301 12.84 -0.18 15.77
CA HIS A 301 12.42 0.28 17.09
C HIS A 301 11.31 -0.62 17.65
N ILE A 302 10.29 -0.96 16.86
CA ILE A 302 9.22 -1.88 17.27
C ILE A 302 9.82 -3.24 17.65
N GLU A 303 10.67 -3.82 16.80
CA GLU A 303 11.30 -5.11 17.08
C GLU A 303 12.17 -5.08 18.36
N GLN A 304 12.89 -3.99 18.59
CA GLN A 304 13.80 -3.86 19.74
C GLN A 304 13.04 -3.76 21.07
N TYR A 305 11.98 -2.96 21.14
CA TYR A 305 11.32 -2.60 22.40
C TYR A 305 10.01 -3.34 22.65
N PHE A 306 9.23 -3.59 21.58
CA PHE A 306 7.94 -4.28 21.68
C PHE A 306 8.06 -5.76 21.33
N GLY A 307 9.01 -6.14 20.49
CA GLY A 307 9.30 -7.51 20.09
C GLY A 307 9.09 -7.75 18.60
N LYS A 308 9.56 -8.90 18.12
CA LYS A 308 9.43 -9.28 16.73
C LYS A 308 7.97 -9.52 16.36
N PHE A 309 7.56 -8.99 15.23
CA PHE A 309 6.24 -9.23 14.66
C PHE A 309 6.37 -10.09 13.39
N GLU A 310 5.38 -10.94 13.15
CA GLU A 310 5.33 -11.87 12.01
C GLU A 310 4.12 -11.61 11.13
N ASN A 311 3.12 -10.87 11.65
CA ASN A 311 1.89 -10.53 10.95
C ASN A 311 1.66 -9.03 10.99
N VAL A 312 1.14 -8.49 9.88
CA VAL A 312 0.76 -7.10 9.72
C VAL A 312 -0.65 -7.01 9.16
N PHE A 313 -1.46 -6.12 9.71
CA PHE A 313 -2.75 -5.74 9.14
C PHE A 313 -2.53 -4.53 8.24
N HIS A 314 -2.35 -4.78 6.95
CA HIS A 314 -2.11 -3.75 5.95
C HIS A 314 -3.38 -2.96 5.63
N GLU A 315 -3.20 -1.70 5.27
CA GLU A 315 -4.25 -0.83 4.79
C GLU A 315 -4.11 -0.62 3.28
N LEU A 316 -5.17 -0.84 2.52
CA LEU A 316 -5.13 -0.82 1.05
C LEU A 316 -5.20 0.56 0.44
N VAL A 317 -5.98 1.44 1.02
CA VAL A 317 -6.16 2.80 0.53
C VAL A 317 -6.26 3.73 1.72
N SER A 318 -5.41 4.73 1.69
CA SER A 318 -5.44 5.80 2.68
C SER A 318 -5.60 7.09 1.92
N PRO A 319 -6.66 7.84 2.16
CA PRO A 319 -6.83 9.15 1.51
C PRO A 319 -5.83 10.20 2.04
N ASP A 320 -5.19 9.92 3.17
CA ASP A 320 -4.37 10.86 3.93
C ASP A 320 -3.02 10.27 4.37
N ILE A 321 -3.00 9.29 5.27
CA ILE A 321 -1.82 8.55 5.72
C ILE A 321 -2.01 7.05 5.55
N HIS A 322 -0.92 6.34 5.30
CA HIS A 322 -0.92 4.88 5.29
C HIS A 322 -0.52 4.34 6.66
N VAL A 323 -1.41 3.59 7.32
CA VAL A 323 -1.18 3.05 8.67
C VAL A 323 -1.37 1.54 8.70
N ASP A 324 -0.28 0.83 8.79
CA ASP A 324 -0.25 -0.60 9.07
C ASP A 324 -0.31 -0.86 10.59
N ILE A 325 -0.75 -2.05 10.97
CA ILE A 325 -0.72 -2.50 12.37
C ILE A 325 0.09 -3.77 12.48
N CYS A 326 1.26 -3.66 13.11
CA CYS A 326 2.15 -4.77 13.41
C CYS A 326 1.61 -5.58 14.59
N VAL A 327 1.62 -6.91 14.47
CA VAL A 327 1.18 -7.84 15.51
C VAL A 327 2.40 -8.48 16.16
N VAL A 328 2.72 -8.07 17.37
CA VAL A 328 3.78 -8.65 18.18
C VAL A 328 3.18 -9.77 19.05
N PRO A 329 3.48 -11.05 18.78
CA PRO A 329 2.90 -12.16 19.53
C PRO A 329 3.40 -12.26 20.96
N PRO A 330 2.70 -13.00 21.84
CA PRO A 330 3.19 -13.33 23.18
C PRO A 330 4.53 -14.08 23.13
N SER A 331 5.36 -13.90 24.12
CA SER A 331 6.64 -14.58 24.27
C SER A 331 6.82 -15.21 25.68
N GLU A 332 7.95 -15.89 25.95
CA GLU A 332 8.25 -16.42 27.27
C GLU A 332 8.41 -15.32 28.34
N GLU A 333 8.74 -14.10 27.93
CA GLU A 333 8.97 -12.95 28.81
C GLU A 333 7.73 -12.05 28.93
N ARG A 334 6.82 -12.12 27.94
CA ARG A 334 5.58 -11.32 27.83
C ARG A 334 4.40 -12.21 27.48
N ASP A 335 3.47 -12.35 28.41
CA ASP A 335 2.28 -13.20 28.27
C ASP A 335 1.08 -12.44 27.69
N TYR A 336 1.34 -11.46 26.79
CA TYR A 336 0.35 -10.65 26.08
C TYR A 336 0.81 -10.37 24.65
N CYS A 337 -0.17 -10.09 23.78
CA CYS A 337 0.04 -9.63 22.40
C CYS A 337 0.08 -8.09 22.39
N THR A 338 0.94 -7.48 21.56
CA THR A 338 0.92 -6.04 21.34
C THR A 338 0.61 -5.74 19.89
N LEU A 339 -0.36 -4.86 19.65
CA LEU A 339 -0.58 -4.24 18.35
C LEU A 339 0.11 -2.88 18.33
N VAL A 340 0.88 -2.60 17.29
CA VAL A 340 1.61 -1.33 17.14
C VAL A 340 1.32 -0.75 15.77
N THR A 341 0.94 0.52 15.69
CA THR A 341 0.80 1.22 14.41
C THR A 341 2.18 1.44 13.78
N MET A 342 2.23 1.45 12.46
CA MET A 342 3.41 1.78 11.68
C MET A 342 2.97 2.58 10.45
N GLY A 343 3.31 3.87 10.44
CA GLY A 343 2.94 4.80 9.38
C GLY A 343 2.21 6.06 9.86
N MET A 344 1.61 6.06 11.06
CA MET A 344 0.98 7.26 11.60
C MET A 344 1.97 8.43 11.70
N GLY A 345 3.21 8.15 12.11
CA GLY A 345 4.23 9.16 12.27
C GLY A 345 4.85 9.65 10.96
N ALA A 346 4.41 9.18 9.79
CA ALA A 346 4.73 9.83 8.51
C ALA A 346 4.14 11.24 8.45
N HIS A 347 2.94 11.42 9.01
CA HIS A 347 2.30 12.72 9.15
C HIS A 347 2.88 13.55 10.30
N ARG A 348 3.01 14.87 10.07
CA ARG A 348 3.36 15.82 11.12
C ARG A 348 2.10 16.44 11.72
N MET A 349 1.79 16.06 12.94
CA MET A 349 0.65 16.58 13.69
C MET A 349 0.80 18.08 13.97
N ASN A 350 -0.33 18.80 14.04
CA ASN A 350 -0.38 20.23 14.35
C ASN A 350 -0.20 20.48 15.85
N VAL A 351 1.05 20.49 16.30
CA VAL A 351 1.43 20.73 17.71
C VAL A 351 1.56 22.24 17.97
N PRO A 352 1.02 22.76 19.09
CA PRO A 352 1.18 24.17 19.46
C PRO A 352 2.66 24.59 19.53
N GLU A 353 2.99 25.80 19.03
CA GLU A 353 4.35 26.31 18.94
C GLU A 353 5.06 26.37 20.33
N GLU A 354 4.29 26.54 21.40
CA GLU A 354 4.78 26.53 22.78
C GLU A 354 5.34 25.19 23.23
N LEU A 355 4.97 24.10 22.54
CA LEU A 355 5.40 22.73 22.82
C LEU A 355 6.47 22.21 21.85
N ALA A 356 6.94 23.04 20.91
CA ALA A 356 7.90 22.62 19.87
C ALA A 356 9.22 22.05 20.43
N GLU A 357 9.63 22.48 21.65
CA GLU A 357 10.84 21.94 22.30
C GLU A 357 10.73 20.46 22.68
N TYR A 358 9.50 19.90 22.75
CA TYR A 358 9.23 18.52 23.13
C TYR A 358 9.16 17.57 21.92
N LYS A 359 9.19 18.10 20.67
CA LYS A 359 9.20 17.34 19.40
C LYS A 359 8.08 16.30 19.35
N LEU A 360 6.85 16.74 19.52
CA LEU A 360 5.65 15.89 19.60
C LEU A 360 4.93 15.72 18.24
N GLU A 361 5.54 16.19 17.14
CA GLU A 361 4.90 16.26 15.84
C GLU A 361 4.65 14.91 15.19
N ARG A 362 5.36 13.86 15.61
CA ARG A 362 5.21 12.51 15.05
C ARG A 362 4.97 11.48 16.14
N ALA A 363 4.06 10.53 15.90
CA ALA A 363 3.73 9.50 16.87
C ALA A 363 3.35 8.17 16.24
N GLU A 364 3.54 7.09 17.00
CA GLU A 364 2.95 5.76 16.78
C GLU A 364 2.23 5.31 18.05
N LEU A 365 1.28 4.40 17.90
CA LEU A 365 0.40 3.94 18.97
C LEU A 365 0.56 2.44 19.21
N ALA A 366 0.52 2.01 20.47
CA ALA A 366 0.52 0.61 20.86
C ALA A 366 -0.65 0.28 21.77
N ILE A 367 -1.21 -0.92 21.66
CA ILE A 367 -2.21 -1.47 22.59
C ILE A 367 -1.85 -2.91 22.94
N ALA A 368 -1.88 -3.24 24.23
CA ALA A 368 -1.60 -4.59 24.71
C ALA A 368 -2.89 -5.37 24.93
N LEU A 369 -2.95 -6.59 24.39
CA LEU A 369 -4.10 -7.49 24.41
C LEU A 369 -3.75 -8.80 25.13
N PRO A 370 -4.68 -9.49 25.77
CA PRO A 370 -4.44 -10.83 26.33
C PRO A 370 -3.81 -11.80 25.32
N ALA A 371 -2.96 -12.70 25.77
CA ALA A 371 -2.30 -13.68 24.91
C ALA A 371 -3.25 -14.58 24.12
N ASP A 372 -4.48 -14.75 24.59
CA ASP A 372 -5.54 -15.53 23.95
C ASP A 372 -6.52 -14.67 23.15
N TRP A 373 -6.19 -13.37 22.92
CA TRP A 373 -6.97 -12.51 22.04
C TRP A 373 -6.95 -13.06 20.62
N LYS A 374 -8.12 -13.16 20.03
CA LYS A 374 -8.25 -13.79 18.72
C LYS A 374 -8.01 -12.77 17.61
N LEU A 375 -6.94 -12.97 16.88
CA LEU A 375 -6.54 -12.16 15.72
C LEU A 375 -6.63 -12.96 14.41
N ASP A 376 -7.26 -14.16 14.44
CA ASP A 376 -7.51 -14.92 13.21
C ASP A 376 -8.67 -14.30 12.41
N GLN A 377 -8.64 -14.52 11.11
CA GLN A 377 -9.56 -13.93 10.12
C GLN A 377 -11.04 -14.13 10.44
N GLU A 378 -11.41 -15.32 10.92
CA GLU A 378 -12.82 -15.63 11.23
C GLU A 378 -13.29 -14.92 12.48
N SER A 379 -12.44 -14.88 13.51
CA SER A 379 -12.77 -14.20 14.78
C SER A 379 -12.86 -12.67 14.60
N MET A 380 -12.01 -12.09 13.77
CA MET A 380 -12.00 -10.64 13.51
C MET A 380 -13.21 -10.11 12.72
N LYS A 381 -14.06 -10.97 12.18
CA LYS A 381 -15.38 -10.57 11.66
C LYS A 381 -16.34 -10.13 12.76
N ASP A 382 -16.04 -10.48 14.02
CA ASP A 382 -16.83 -10.07 15.20
C ASP A 382 -16.13 -8.87 15.87
N GLU A 383 -16.86 -7.78 16.02
CA GLU A 383 -16.41 -6.54 16.67
C GLU A 383 -15.82 -6.78 18.07
N LYS A 384 -16.24 -7.83 18.74
CA LYS A 384 -15.66 -8.30 20.00
C LYS A 384 -14.13 -8.42 19.95
N TRP A 385 -13.56 -8.85 18.84
CA TRP A 385 -12.13 -9.09 18.66
C TRP A 385 -11.44 -8.00 17.84
N TYR A 386 -12.23 -7.26 17.03
CA TYR A 386 -11.69 -6.29 16.07
C TYR A 386 -11.56 -4.87 16.62
N TRP A 387 -12.35 -4.46 17.60
CA TRP A 387 -12.38 -3.09 18.08
C TRP A 387 -11.00 -2.48 18.45
N PRO A 388 -9.96 -3.22 18.96
CA PRO A 388 -8.66 -2.61 19.24
C PRO A 388 -7.95 -2.14 17.97
N ILE A 389 -8.08 -2.88 16.86
CA ILE A 389 -7.53 -2.50 15.56
C ILE A 389 -8.25 -1.25 15.05
N ARG A 390 -9.58 -1.25 15.09
CA ARG A 390 -10.39 -0.09 14.71
C ARG A 390 -10.04 1.14 15.56
N LEU A 391 -9.87 0.98 16.86
CA LEU A 391 -9.46 2.06 17.78
C LEU A 391 -8.12 2.66 17.36
N LEU A 392 -7.09 1.84 17.10
CA LEU A 392 -5.78 2.31 16.65
C LEU A 392 -5.87 3.06 15.33
N LYS A 393 -6.59 2.53 14.33
CA LYS A 393 -6.79 3.19 13.03
C LYS A 393 -7.52 4.53 13.14
N SER A 394 -8.53 4.61 14.00
CA SER A 394 -9.28 5.85 14.26
C SER A 394 -8.40 6.90 14.95
N LEU A 395 -7.63 6.51 15.96
CA LEU A 395 -6.72 7.41 16.65
C LEU A 395 -5.59 7.91 15.73
N ALA A 396 -5.06 7.04 14.87
CA ALA A 396 -3.98 7.42 13.96
C ALA A 396 -4.41 8.51 12.97
N ARG A 397 -5.69 8.56 12.59
CA ARG A 397 -6.26 9.58 11.68
C ARG A 397 -6.82 10.81 12.36
N LEU A 398 -7.03 10.76 13.67
CA LEU A 398 -7.60 11.87 14.41
C LEU A 398 -6.82 13.19 14.24
N PRO A 399 -5.47 13.20 14.23
CA PRO A 399 -4.71 14.42 13.99
C PRO A 399 -5.01 15.11 12.66
N ILE A 400 -5.15 14.33 11.59
CA ILE A 400 -5.46 14.85 10.25
C ILE A 400 -6.91 15.32 10.19
N ALA A 401 -7.84 14.45 10.59
CA ALA A 401 -9.28 14.71 10.51
C ALA A 401 -9.72 15.94 11.33
N SER A 402 -8.99 16.26 12.40
CA SER A 402 -9.34 17.35 13.33
C SER A 402 -8.29 18.46 13.41
N ASP A 403 -7.27 18.45 12.53
CA ASP A 403 -6.14 19.39 12.53
C ASP A 403 -5.56 19.60 13.94
N THR A 404 -5.19 18.50 14.61
CA THR A 404 -4.79 18.45 16.00
C THR A 404 -3.54 17.59 16.23
N TRP A 405 -3.25 17.27 17.47
CA TRP A 405 -2.15 16.38 17.84
C TRP A 405 -2.55 15.41 18.94
N LEU A 406 -1.81 14.32 19.05
CA LEU A 406 -1.93 13.32 20.10
C LEU A 406 -0.66 13.30 20.95
N GLY A 407 -0.81 13.13 22.26
CA GLY A 407 0.30 13.09 23.19
C GLY A 407 -0.09 12.47 24.53
N PHE A 408 0.88 12.33 25.43
CA PHE A 408 0.68 11.79 26.77
C PHE A 408 -0.46 12.50 27.52
N GLY A 409 -1.37 11.71 28.12
CA GLY A 409 -2.52 12.22 28.87
C GLY A 409 -3.71 12.67 28.01
N HIS A 410 -3.61 12.64 26.67
CA HIS A 410 -4.77 12.89 25.81
C HIS A 410 -5.76 11.75 25.90
N THR A 411 -7.04 12.09 25.77
CA THR A 411 -8.14 11.12 25.80
C THR A 411 -9.01 11.27 24.56
N MET A 412 -9.53 10.15 24.07
CA MET A 412 -10.52 10.08 23.01
C MET A 412 -11.81 9.47 23.57
N ASP A 413 -12.95 10.04 23.23
CA ASP A 413 -14.28 9.53 23.53
C ASP A 413 -14.87 8.86 22.28
N ASN A 414 -15.19 7.58 22.36
CA ASN A 414 -15.82 6.84 21.29
C ASN A 414 -17.36 7.04 21.25
N GLU A 415 -17.91 7.80 22.24
CA GLU A 415 -19.34 8.04 22.45
C GLU A 415 -20.13 6.77 22.83
N GLU A 416 -19.87 5.64 22.20
CA GLU A 416 -20.48 4.33 22.44
C GLU A 416 -19.48 3.31 22.96
N ASP A 417 -19.96 2.19 23.53
CA ASP A 417 -19.12 1.06 23.93
C ASP A 417 -18.33 0.52 22.71
N PHE A 418 -17.07 0.15 22.86
CA PHE A 418 -16.25 -0.36 21.77
C PHE A 418 -16.80 -1.64 21.14
N ALA A 419 -17.45 -2.49 21.93
CA ALA A 419 -18.10 -3.70 21.49
C ALA A 419 -19.26 -4.08 22.44
N LYS A 420 -20.14 -4.98 22.01
CA LYS A 420 -21.35 -5.37 22.78
C LYS A 420 -21.04 -6.05 24.12
N ASP A 421 -19.87 -6.63 24.26
CA ASP A 421 -19.42 -7.41 25.41
C ASP A 421 -18.44 -6.65 26.33
N THR A 422 -18.25 -5.35 26.11
CA THR A 422 -17.49 -4.48 27.01
C THR A 422 -18.25 -3.19 27.27
N LYS A 423 -17.86 -2.47 28.33
CA LYS A 423 -18.31 -1.12 28.66
C LYS A 423 -17.20 -0.08 28.52
N LEU A 424 -16.08 -0.50 27.98
CA LEU A 424 -15.00 0.41 27.58
C LEU A 424 -15.48 1.24 26.38
N CYS A 425 -15.38 2.57 26.47
CA CYS A 425 -15.95 3.49 25.49
C CYS A 425 -15.08 4.72 25.23
N ALA A 426 -13.90 4.77 25.82
CA ALA A 426 -12.94 5.85 25.63
C ALA A 426 -11.51 5.31 25.77
N ALA A 427 -10.50 6.13 25.50
CA ALA A 427 -9.10 5.75 25.67
C ALA A 427 -8.26 6.92 26.19
N ILE A 428 -7.18 6.62 26.90
CA ILE A 428 -6.12 7.56 27.29
C ILE A 428 -4.79 7.11 26.71
N LEU A 429 -3.94 8.07 26.33
CA LEU A 429 -2.58 7.81 25.89
C LEU A 429 -1.58 7.96 27.05
N THR A 430 -0.72 6.97 27.21
CA THR A 430 0.36 6.97 28.21
C THR A 430 1.70 6.65 27.55
N GLY A 431 2.80 6.65 28.27
CA GLY A 431 4.06 6.06 27.81
C GLY A 431 3.94 4.53 27.71
N PRO A 432 4.76 3.87 26.87
CA PRO A 432 4.82 2.42 26.79
C PRO A 432 5.03 1.77 28.16
N GLN A 433 4.41 0.62 28.38
CA GLN A 433 4.46 -0.11 29.64
C GLN A 433 5.18 -1.45 29.44
N ASP A 434 5.87 -1.94 30.47
CA ASP A 434 6.59 -3.22 30.46
C ASP A 434 7.64 -3.32 29.31
N THR A 435 8.29 -2.19 29.03
CA THR A 435 9.34 -2.05 28.01
C THR A 435 10.62 -1.50 28.66
N GLU A 436 11.76 -1.63 27.97
CA GLU A 436 13.02 -1.03 28.41
C GLU A 436 13.03 0.50 28.21
N ASP A 437 13.88 1.20 28.94
CA ASP A 437 14.11 2.64 28.80
C ASP A 437 14.50 2.98 27.34
N GLY A 438 13.87 3.98 26.76
CA GLY A 438 14.09 4.41 25.39
C GLY A 438 13.03 3.93 24.39
N SER A 439 12.05 3.15 24.87
CA SER A 439 10.92 2.70 24.06
C SER A 439 9.95 3.83 23.66
N GLU A 440 10.02 4.95 24.37
CA GLU A 440 9.10 6.09 24.19
C GLU A 440 9.38 6.90 22.93
N VAL A 441 10.60 6.80 22.37
CA VAL A 441 11.02 7.66 21.25
C VAL A 441 11.90 6.89 20.27
N CYS A 442 11.49 6.83 19.00
CA CYS A 442 12.31 6.41 17.87
C CYS A 442 12.99 7.62 17.24
N ILE A 443 14.30 7.55 17.01
CA ILE A 443 15.06 8.60 16.32
C ILE A 443 15.19 8.21 14.85
N LEU A 444 14.59 8.99 13.96
CA LEU A 444 14.68 8.80 12.52
C LEU A 444 16.08 9.16 11.98
N PRO A 445 16.47 8.69 10.79
CA PRO A 445 17.72 9.05 10.12
C PRO A 445 17.90 10.56 9.93
N SER A 446 16.80 11.30 9.78
CA SER A 446 16.78 12.77 9.72
C SER A 446 17.16 13.46 11.04
N GLY A 447 17.12 12.74 12.16
CA GLY A 447 17.26 13.25 13.53
C GLY A 447 15.93 13.73 14.14
N GLU A 448 14.81 13.52 13.46
CA GLU A 448 13.47 13.75 13.99
C GLU A 448 13.07 12.63 14.94
N GLU A 449 12.06 12.89 15.76
CA GLU A 449 11.61 11.98 16.81
C GLU A 449 10.19 11.50 16.50
N VAL A 450 9.95 10.17 16.58
CA VAL A 450 8.62 9.57 16.57
C VAL A 450 8.33 9.08 17.98
N ASN A 451 7.29 9.63 18.60
CA ASN A 451 6.89 9.30 19.96
C ASN A 451 5.99 8.06 19.96
N PHE A 452 6.21 7.12 20.88
CA PHE A 452 5.39 5.93 21.03
C PHE A 452 4.47 6.07 22.25
N TYR A 453 3.16 5.90 22.04
CA TYR A 453 2.17 5.99 23.09
C TYR A 453 1.42 4.68 23.29
N GLN A 454 1.24 4.29 24.56
CA GLN A 454 0.37 3.17 24.93
C GLN A 454 -1.07 3.66 25.02
N VAL A 455 -1.98 3.00 24.30
CA VAL A 455 -3.42 3.23 24.36
C VAL A 455 -4.02 2.38 25.48
N ILE A 456 -4.67 3.01 26.44
CA ILE A 456 -5.36 2.34 27.55
C ILE A 456 -6.85 2.65 27.46
N PRO A 457 -7.72 1.65 27.19
CA PRO A 457 -9.14 1.84 27.13
C PRO A 457 -9.76 2.20 28.50
N LEU A 458 -10.76 3.08 28.47
CA LEU A 458 -11.41 3.66 29.65
C LEU A 458 -12.92 3.37 29.68
N TYR A 459 -13.47 3.29 30.89
CA TYR A 459 -14.88 3.40 31.14
C TYR A 459 -15.35 4.86 31.12
N ARG A 460 -16.65 5.09 30.97
CA ARG A 460 -17.27 6.42 30.96
C ARG A 460 -16.93 7.24 32.20
N ASP A 461 -17.06 6.66 33.40
CA ASP A 461 -16.79 7.33 34.67
C ASP A 461 -15.30 7.74 34.80
N GLU A 462 -14.37 6.95 34.24
CA GLU A 462 -12.94 7.24 34.20
C GLU A 462 -12.64 8.43 33.29
N LEU A 463 -13.26 8.48 32.11
CA LEU A 463 -13.14 9.62 31.20
C LEU A 463 -13.71 10.89 31.86
N GLU A 464 -14.89 10.83 32.43
CA GLU A 464 -15.53 11.96 33.11
C GLU A 464 -14.68 12.45 34.30
N TYR A 465 -14.06 11.52 35.04
CA TYR A 465 -13.15 11.86 36.12
C TYR A 465 -11.93 12.62 35.59
N LYS A 466 -11.30 12.14 34.51
CA LYS A 466 -10.17 12.82 33.88
C LYS A 466 -10.53 14.21 33.38
N LEU A 467 -11.71 14.39 32.77
CA LEU A 467 -12.17 15.69 32.27
C LEU A 467 -12.48 16.67 33.42
N ALA A 468 -12.90 16.17 34.58
CA ALA A 468 -13.17 16.99 35.77
C ALA A 468 -11.88 17.33 36.56
N HIS A 469 -10.81 16.64 36.35
CA HIS A 469 -9.51 16.80 37.05
C HIS A 469 -8.38 16.98 36.04
N ASP A 470 -7.53 15.95 35.90
CA ASP A 470 -6.43 15.88 34.92
C ASP A 470 -6.01 14.42 34.69
N ALA A 471 -5.04 14.21 33.80
CA ALA A 471 -4.54 12.88 33.46
C ALA A 471 -3.84 12.22 34.65
N ASP A 472 -3.02 12.96 35.41
CA ASP A 472 -2.29 12.42 36.56
C ASP A 472 -3.22 11.94 37.66
N ALA A 473 -4.31 12.67 37.90
CA ALA A 473 -5.33 12.30 38.87
C ALA A 473 -6.03 10.98 38.47
N LEU A 474 -6.36 10.81 37.19
CA LEU A 474 -6.94 9.56 36.67
C LEU A 474 -5.94 8.42 36.78
N LEU A 475 -4.71 8.60 36.26
CA LEU A 475 -3.67 7.57 36.31
C LEU A 475 -3.35 7.14 37.74
N GLY A 476 -3.41 8.08 38.68
CA GLY A 476 -3.33 7.78 40.12
C GLY A 476 -4.45 6.88 40.63
N LYS A 477 -5.68 7.00 40.10
CA LYS A 477 -6.82 6.09 40.39
C LYS A 477 -6.66 4.74 39.73
N MET A 478 -6.11 4.71 38.53
CA MET A 478 -5.86 3.51 37.74
C MET A 478 -4.65 2.70 38.25
N ASN A 479 -3.94 3.17 39.27
CA ASN A 479 -2.80 2.45 39.83
C ASN A 479 -3.20 1.01 40.23
N GLY A 480 -2.49 0.02 39.67
CA GLY A 480 -2.76 -1.40 39.84
C GLY A 480 -3.83 -1.97 38.91
N ILE A 481 -4.31 -1.20 37.93
CA ILE A 481 -5.02 -1.71 36.76
C ILE A 481 -3.99 -2.11 35.71
N SER A 482 -4.22 -3.25 35.06
CA SER A 482 -3.37 -3.74 33.97
C SER A 482 -3.41 -2.80 32.76
N PHE A 483 -2.27 -2.58 32.11
CA PHE A 483 -2.21 -1.93 30.81
C PHE A 483 -2.63 -2.88 29.66
N VAL A 484 -2.61 -4.20 29.93
CA VAL A 484 -3.20 -5.19 29.03
C VAL A 484 -4.73 -5.09 29.12
N VAL A 485 -5.39 -5.04 27.97
CA VAL A 485 -6.84 -4.89 27.87
C VAL A 485 -7.56 -6.02 28.60
N GLU A 486 -8.40 -5.66 29.54
CA GLU A 486 -9.34 -6.54 30.21
C GLU A 486 -10.76 -5.96 29.97
N PRO A 487 -11.55 -6.51 29.02
CA PRO A 487 -12.86 -5.97 28.65
C PRO A 487 -13.86 -5.84 29.80
N ASP A 488 -13.73 -6.69 30.82
CA ASP A 488 -14.60 -6.79 32.01
C ASP A 488 -13.92 -6.27 33.30
N ARG A 489 -12.79 -5.53 33.18
CA ARG A 489 -12.12 -5.02 34.38
C ARG A 489 -13.03 -4.15 35.24
N GLN A 490 -12.69 -3.99 36.49
CA GLN A 490 -13.40 -3.05 37.36
C GLN A 490 -13.04 -1.60 37.00
N ASP A 491 -14.04 -0.74 36.99
CA ASP A 491 -13.89 0.70 36.88
C ASP A 491 -13.06 1.26 38.05
N ALA A 492 -12.05 2.06 37.73
CA ALA A 492 -11.09 2.60 38.71
C ALA A 492 -11.74 3.58 39.70
N ILE A 493 -12.83 4.25 39.30
CA ILE A 493 -13.50 5.26 40.11
C ILE A 493 -14.44 4.59 41.10
N THR A 494 -15.23 3.61 40.65
CA THR A 494 -16.18 2.89 41.51
C THR A 494 -15.50 1.91 42.45
N ARG A 495 -14.33 1.34 42.09
CA ARG A 495 -13.50 0.48 42.97
C ARG A 495 -13.14 1.16 44.30
N GLY A 496 -12.93 2.49 44.28
CA GLY A 496 -12.58 3.26 45.46
C GLY A 496 -13.74 3.51 46.44
N THR A 497 -14.99 3.37 46.00
CA THR A 497 -16.18 3.59 46.84
C THR A 497 -16.63 2.35 47.63
N LEU A 498 -16.26 1.15 47.18
CA LEU A 498 -16.63 -0.11 47.85
C LEU A 498 -15.71 -0.43 49.05
N SER A 499 -14.54 0.23 49.17
CA SER A 499 -13.61 -0.03 50.28
C SER A 499 -13.91 0.75 51.57
N ASN A 500 -14.85 1.70 51.59
CA ASN A 500 -15.16 2.53 52.74
C ASN A 500 -16.43 2.10 53.50
N ASP A 501 -17.26 1.18 52.96
CA ASP A 501 -18.51 0.77 53.64
C ASP A 501 -18.41 -0.55 54.43
N ASP A 502 -17.26 -1.24 54.42
CA ASP A 502 -17.07 -2.53 55.13
C ASP A 502 -16.40 -2.41 56.50
N PHE A 503 -16.22 -1.20 57.05
CA PHE A 503 -15.63 -1.00 58.37
C PHE A 503 -16.49 -0.27 59.41
N ASP A 504 -17.80 -0.33 59.30
CA ASP A 504 -18.71 0.03 60.39
C ASP A 504 -19.78 -1.05 60.60
N GLY A 505 -19.40 -2.11 61.29
CA GLY A 505 -20.28 -3.18 61.72
C GLY A 505 -19.74 -3.93 62.94
#